data_d3ce0c8306abf4256aa18eb4d57390a0
#
_entry.id   d3ce0c8306abf4256aa18eb4d57390a0
#
_cell.length_a   1.000
_cell.length_b   1.000
_cell.length_c   1.000
_cell.angle_alpha   90.00
_cell.angle_beta   90.00
_cell.angle_gamma   90.00
#
_symmetry.space_group_name_H-M   'P 1'
#
loop_
_entity.id
_entity.type
_entity.pdbx_description
1 polymer ?
#
loop_
_entity_poly.entity_id
_entity_poly.type
_entity_poly.pdbx_seq_one_letter_code
_entity_poly.pdbx_strand_id
1 'polypeptide(L)'
;MNQSENQRRMNLLMGKMFCQMRMDRNVSQESLGENIITQKAISKFEQNGEIPNKLVLDALVQRMGKTMDYFTILLSKQEYEYFVWRRKVLRQIQCNSLDEAVWEDEMAKNRALNENLQEQFVLFWKSYLRDDTERMKQAIALTVDMSKDEVNPKSCIGSTEMAYLLLYFEKKAGSMDSSHEKYLGSILHYIVENYEEYEMLKVLGKAACLYGSYAVNAESNEKILYYKKAVELQRKFGRLDSMEDLLGGLLRQYELTGQAPEEDYSGMLHTLTAIRKKLGINDKSFMTQEISAECVLLHEVLRDYRQERKLSVRQIDEKACSGKTYRALENGKRGANHSTYDLLAELMDIQIGRYNADIVSDKYSDYKLAAELITERQSQNRAKSMEMLDELEKSLGEYADLSINRQFIQRIRNVEDYYQKRITPEEFLDKIDETIRLTIPEWKENYGTHFYTKGEVILVYHKAMVYRKLGKLDNSLEIVRHLWNFYEKSEVDWSFHVEEIILIMTLWKNILTGKDCYEEALKIANQGIRWCFESGRGIKLDKFVVEWGWCLEQTVTDMTDEVKVKCMEYYKWALSICRLYRRRGDEDVINNYCNNYKY
;
A
#
# COMPACT_ATOMS: atom_id res chain seq x y z
N MET A 1 -17.88 0.82 -29.41
CA MET A 1 -16.41 0.62 -29.47
C MET A 1 -16.13 -0.79 -28.97
N ASN A 2 -15.33 -1.58 -29.67
CA ASN A 2 -15.07 -2.98 -29.35
C ASN A 2 -14.19 -3.05 -28.08
N GLN A 3 -14.38 -4.01 -27.16
CA GLN A 3 -13.64 -4.07 -25.89
C GLN A 3 -12.12 -4.33 -26.09
N SER A 4 -11.75 -5.05 -27.15
CA SER A 4 -10.34 -5.22 -27.54
C SER A 4 -9.67 -3.89 -27.92
N GLU A 5 -10.43 -2.99 -28.53
CA GLU A 5 -10.02 -1.62 -28.83
C GLU A 5 -9.82 -0.80 -27.55
N ASN A 6 -10.65 -1.02 -26.53
CA ASN A 6 -10.53 -0.38 -25.24
C ASN A 6 -9.27 -0.81 -24.48
N GLN A 7 -8.97 -2.11 -24.43
CA GLN A 7 -7.73 -2.60 -23.78
C GLN A 7 -6.48 -2.12 -24.48
N ARG A 8 -6.47 -2.19 -25.83
CA ARG A 8 -5.35 -1.64 -26.61
C ARG A 8 -5.17 -0.15 -26.37
N ARG A 9 -6.29 0.58 -26.27
CA ARG A 9 -6.28 2.03 -25.93
C ARG A 9 -5.71 2.25 -24.54
N MET A 10 -6.10 1.45 -23.53
CA MET A 10 -5.57 1.54 -22.16
C MET A 10 -4.05 1.28 -22.11
N ASN A 11 -3.58 0.24 -22.79
CA ASN A 11 -2.15 -0.06 -22.85
C ASN A 11 -1.35 1.04 -23.55
N LEU A 12 -1.91 1.62 -24.62
CA LEU A 12 -1.31 2.77 -25.30
C LEU A 12 -1.31 4.03 -24.43
N LEU A 13 -2.36 4.27 -23.62
CA LEU A 13 -2.40 5.36 -22.65
C LEU A 13 -1.30 5.19 -21.59
N MET A 14 -1.13 3.98 -21.06
CA MET A 14 -0.06 3.70 -20.10
C MET A 14 1.33 3.90 -20.72
N GLY A 15 1.56 3.46 -21.97
CA GLY A 15 2.82 3.71 -22.68
C GLY A 15 3.11 5.20 -22.90
N LYS A 16 2.10 5.99 -23.28
CA LYS A 16 2.23 7.45 -23.45
C LYS A 16 2.52 8.13 -22.11
N MET A 17 1.78 7.76 -21.06
CA MET A 17 2.00 8.28 -19.71
C MET A 17 3.41 7.96 -19.23
N PHE A 18 3.89 6.74 -19.43
CA PHE A 18 5.25 6.34 -19.08
C PHE A 18 6.30 7.16 -19.85
N CYS A 19 6.10 7.38 -21.16
CA CYS A 19 6.95 8.25 -21.98
C CYS A 19 7.01 9.67 -21.40
N GLN A 20 5.85 10.25 -21.05
CA GLN A 20 5.80 11.57 -20.44
C GLN A 20 6.55 11.62 -19.10
N MET A 21 6.34 10.64 -18.22
CA MET A 21 7.05 10.54 -16.94
C MET A 21 8.58 10.54 -17.13
N ARG A 22 9.08 9.80 -18.13
CA ARG A 22 10.50 9.76 -18.48
C ARG A 22 11.01 11.09 -19.04
N MET A 23 10.23 11.72 -19.93
CA MET A 23 10.57 13.02 -20.51
C MET A 23 10.63 14.12 -19.45
N ASP A 24 9.66 14.15 -18.54
CA ASP A 24 9.64 15.10 -17.40
C ASP A 24 10.90 14.98 -16.52
N ARG A 25 11.44 13.76 -16.42
CA ARG A 25 12.67 13.47 -15.70
C ARG A 25 13.95 13.74 -16.52
N ASN A 26 13.82 14.09 -17.81
CA ASN A 26 14.94 14.26 -18.76
C ASN A 26 15.87 13.04 -18.86
N VAL A 27 15.31 11.83 -18.80
CA VAL A 27 16.06 10.57 -18.87
C VAL A 27 15.92 9.93 -20.23
N SER A 28 17.03 9.44 -20.83
CA SER A 28 16.98 8.66 -22.07
C SER A 28 16.39 7.27 -21.84
N GLN A 29 15.83 6.65 -22.89
CA GLN A 29 15.36 5.25 -22.82
C GLN A 29 16.52 4.29 -22.48
N GLU A 30 17.74 4.58 -22.99
CA GLU A 30 18.94 3.78 -22.72
C GLU A 30 19.34 3.84 -21.24
N SER A 31 19.50 5.06 -20.68
CA SER A 31 19.87 5.24 -19.26
C SER A 31 18.81 4.69 -18.32
N LEU A 32 17.51 4.81 -18.65
CA LEU A 32 16.43 4.26 -17.83
C LEU A 32 16.45 2.74 -17.78
N GLY A 33 16.71 2.09 -18.94
CA GLY A 33 16.74 0.63 -19.07
C GLY A 33 18.06 -0.03 -18.73
N GLU A 34 19.10 0.75 -18.40
CA GLU A 34 20.46 0.24 -18.22
C GLU A 34 20.51 -0.95 -17.25
N ASN A 35 21.08 -2.05 -17.70
CA ASN A 35 21.18 -3.33 -16.98
C ASN A 35 19.83 -3.97 -16.54
N ILE A 36 18.68 -3.44 -16.98
CA ILE A 36 17.35 -4.04 -16.73
C ILE A 36 16.72 -4.54 -18.00
N ILE A 37 16.48 -3.66 -19.00
CA ILE A 37 15.90 -4.02 -20.29
C ILE A 37 16.50 -3.18 -21.42
N THR A 38 16.32 -3.66 -22.65
CA THR A 38 16.85 -2.94 -23.83
C THR A 38 16.05 -1.68 -24.14
N GLN A 39 16.72 -0.66 -24.71
CA GLN A 39 16.08 0.53 -25.25
C GLN A 39 14.90 0.19 -26.18
N LYS A 40 15.06 -0.84 -27.03
CA LYS A 40 14.01 -1.30 -27.93
C LYS A 40 12.74 -1.74 -27.20
N ALA A 41 12.87 -2.41 -26.05
CA ALA A 41 11.71 -2.84 -25.26
C ALA A 41 10.99 -1.63 -24.65
N ILE A 42 11.72 -0.62 -24.14
CA ILE A 42 11.13 0.64 -23.66
C ILE A 42 10.42 1.37 -24.81
N SER A 43 11.05 1.47 -25.99
CA SER A 43 10.43 2.11 -27.15
C SER A 43 9.13 1.42 -27.57
N LYS A 44 9.06 0.08 -27.54
CA LYS A 44 7.84 -0.67 -27.82
C LYS A 44 6.74 -0.44 -26.78
N PHE A 45 7.11 -0.33 -25.52
CA PHE A 45 6.16 0.03 -24.46
C PHE A 45 5.58 1.42 -24.70
N GLU A 46 6.43 2.42 -24.90
CA GLU A 46 6.01 3.81 -25.11
C GLU A 46 5.15 4.00 -26.36
N GLN A 47 5.46 3.30 -27.46
CA GLN A 47 4.79 3.48 -28.76
C GLN A 47 3.62 2.52 -28.98
N ASN A 48 3.74 1.28 -28.55
CA ASN A 48 2.81 0.20 -28.88
C ASN A 48 2.00 -0.29 -27.66
N GLY A 49 2.31 0.18 -26.44
CA GLY A 49 1.69 -0.31 -25.22
C GLY A 49 2.07 -1.74 -24.84
N GLU A 50 3.25 -2.23 -25.30
CA GLU A 50 3.78 -3.53 -24.89
C GLU A 50 4.33 -3.43 -23.46
N ILE A 51 3.43 -3.56 -22.47
CA ILE A 51 3.76 -3.38 -21.05
C ILE A 51 4.73 -4.48 -20.60
N PRO A 52 5.89 -4.16 -20.02
CA PRO A 52 6.78 -5.15 -19.41
C PRO A 52 6.11 -5.81 -18.20
N ASN A 53 6.66 -6.95 -17.72
CA ASN A 53 6.16 -7.53 -16.48
C ASN A 53 6.31 -6.56 -15.29
N LYS A 54 5.53 -6.82 -14.23
CA LYS A 54 5.48 -5.92 -13.07
C LYS A 54 6.85 -5.63 -12.46
N LEU A 55 7.72 -6.63 -12.33
CA LEU A 55 9.03 -6.45 -11.72
C LEU A 55 9.88 -5.40 -12.46
N VAL A 56 9.89 -5.49 -13.78
CA VAL A 56 10.60 -4.53 -14.65
C VAL A 56 9.91 -3.17 -14.63
N LEU A 57 8.59 -3.15 -14.72
CA LEU A 57 7.82 -1.90 -14.72
C LEU A 57 8.05 -1.10 -13.43
N ASP A 58 7.98 -1.77 -12.27
CA ASP A 58 8.26 -1.15 -10.97
C ASP A 58 9.68 -0.56 -10.93
N ALA A 59 10.69 -1.32 -11.35
CA ALA A 59 12.07 -0.85 -11.36
C ALA A 59 12.29 0.38 -12.26
N LEU A 60 11.68 0.40 -13.45
CA LEU A 60 11.77 1.55 -14.37
C LEU A 60 11.08 2.79 -13.80
N VAL A 61 9.88 2.64 -13.20
CA VAL A 61 9.12 3.77 -12.64
C VAL A 61 9.82 4.31 -11.39
N GLN A 62 10.36 3.44 -10.53
CA GLN A 62 11.17 3.83 -9.38
C GLN A 62 12.42 4.63 -9.80
N ARG A 63 13.08 4.27 -10.90
CA ARG A 63 14.23 5.01 -11.47
C ARG A 63 13.85 6.42 -11.96
N MET A 64 12.59 6.65 -12.26
CA MET A 64 12.05 7.99 -12.51
C MET A 64 11.67 8.75 -11.24
N GLY A 65 11.89 8.17 -10.06
CA GLY A 65 11.48 8.74 -8.77
C GLY A 65 9.98 8.72 -8.53
N LYS A 66 9.24 7.87 -9.25
CA LYS A 66 7.77 7.77 -9.23
C LYS A 66 7.34 6.38 -8.78
N THR A 67 6.06 6.20 -8.45
CA THR A 67 5.54 4.94 -7.95
C THR A 67 4.49 4.31 -8.86
N MET A 68 4.44 2.97 -8.87
CA MET A 68 3.33 2.21 -9.44
C MET A 68 2.22 1.92 -8.43
N ASP A 69 2.36 2.35 -7.18
CA ASP A 69 1.40 2.07 -6.11
C ASP A 69 0.05 2.78 -6.27
N TYR A 70 -0.06 3.69 -7.22
CA TYR A 70 -1.34 4.31 -7.62
C TYR A 70 -2.17 3.44 -8.56
N PHE A 71 -1.63 2.29 -8.98
CA PHE A 71 -2.26 1.40 -9.94
C PHE A 71 -2.55 0.04 -9.30
N THR A 72 -3.71 -0.51 -9.61
CA THR A 72 -3.97 -1.93 -9.38
C THR A 72 -3.40 -2.73 -10.53
N ILE A 73 -2.69 -3.80 -10.25
CA ILE A 73 -2.02 -4.58 -11.29
C ILE A 73 -2.66 -5.94 -11.44
N LEU A 74 -3.04 -6.23 -12.69
CA LEU A 74 -3.56 -7.53 -13.08
C LEU A 74 -2.39 -8.48 -13.33
N LEU A 75 -2.19 -9.45 -12.45
CA LEU A 75 -1.08 -10.39 -12.50
C LEU A 75 -1.49 -11.76 -13.05
N SER A 76 -0.58 -12.40 -13.77
CA SER A 76 -0.62 -13.85 -13.94
C SER A 76 -0.31 -14.55 -12.61
N LYS A 77 -0.79 -15.79 -12.45
CA LYS A 77 -0.48 -16.58 -11.25
C LYS A 77 1.03 -16.76 -11.05
N GLN A 78 1.78 -16.93 -12.12
CA GLN A 78 3.23 -17.10 -12.07
C GLN A 78 3.95 -15.84 -11.53
N GLU A 79 3.56 -14.65 -12.01
CA GLU A 79 4.10 -13.39 -11.47
C GLU A 79 3.74 -13.22 -10.00
N TYR A 80 2.50 -13.51 -9.65
CA TYR A 80 2.04 -13.42 -8.25
C TYR A 80 2.82 -14.38 -7.34
N GLU A 81 2.99 -15.65 -7.70
CA GLU A 81 3.76 -16.62 -6.93
C GLU A 81 5.21 -16.17 -6.73
N TYR A 82 5.81 -15.53 -7.73
CA TYR A 82 7.13 -14.93 -7.60
C TYR A 82 7.18 -13.83 -6.53
N PHE A 83 6.21 -12.93 -6.51
CA PHE A 83 6.15 -11.87 -5.51
C PHE A 83 5.85 -12.39 -4.11
N VAL A 84 4.99 -13.40 -3.98
CA VAL A 84 4.73 -14.08 -2.70
C VAL A 84 6.01 -14.72 -2.18
N TRP A 85 6.80 -15.34 -3.06
CA TRP A 85 8.10 -15.90 -2.68
C TRP A 85 9.06 -14.82 -2.20
N ARG A 86 9.22 -13.71 -2.90
CA ARG A 86 10.06 -12.58 -2.43
C ARG A 86 9.64 -12.11 -1.04
N ARG A 87 8.35 -11.96 -0.78
CA ARG A 87 7.83 -11.61 0.55
C ARG A 87 8.16 -12.66 1.61
N LYS A 88 8.04 -13.94 1.30
CA LYS A 88 8.43 -15.01 2.23
C LYS A 88 9.91 -14.92 2.58
N VAL A 89 10.77 -14.68 1.59
CA VAL A 89 12.20 -14.47 1.82
C VAL A 89 12.43 -13.28 2.76
N LEU A 90 11.82 -12.14 2.48
CA LEU A 90 11.96 -10.95 3.32
C LEU A 90 11.47 -11.17 4.76
N ARG A 91 10.34 -11.86 4.95
CA ARG A 91 9.86 -12.25 6.28
C ARG A 91 10.84 -13.16 7.02
N GLN A 92 11.45 -14.13 6.34
CA GLN A 92 12.48 -14.98 6.95
C GLN A 92 13.71 -14.16 7.38
N ILE A 93 14.12 -13.18 6.58
CA ILE A 93 15.22 -12.27 6.91
C ILE A 93 14.88 -11.45 8.16
N GLN A 94 13.64 -10.94 8.26
CA GLN A 94 13.16 -10.22 9.46
C GLN A 94 13.26 -11.06 10.73
N CYS A 95 13.00 -12.37 10.63
CA CYS A 95 13.02 -13.30 11.76
C CYS A 95 14.40 -13.96 11.97
N ASN A 96 15.43 -13.60 11.23
CA ASN A 96 16.75 -14.26 11.23
C ASN A 96 16.67 -15.79 11.02
N SER A 97 15.65 -16.29 10.33
CA SER A 97 15.43 -17.69 10.02
C SER A 97 15.53 -17.90 8.52
N LEU A 98 16.53 -18.65 8.06
CA LEU A 98 16.68 -18.92 6.63
C LEU A 98 16.77 -20.41 6.36
N ASP A 99 15.82 -20.87 5.55
CA ASP A 99 15.89 -22.18 4.92
C ASP A 99 16.46 -22.01 3.50
N GLU A 100 17.72 -22.39 3.29
CA GLU A 100 18.39 -22.27 1.98
C GLU A 100 17.64 -23.05 0.88
N ALA A 101 16.93 -24.12 1.21
CA ALA A 101 16.16 -24.90 0.26
C ALA A 101 15.02 -24.09 -0.39
N VAL A 102 14.41 -23.16 0.35
CA VAL A 102 13.37 -22.25 -0.16
C VAL A 102 13.90 -21.35 -1.29
N TRP A 103 15.16 -20.93 -1.20
CA TRP A 103 15.78 -20.06 -2.17
C TRP A 103 16.04 -20.75 -3.51
N GLU A 104 16.47 -22.00 -3.46
CA GLU A 104 16.88 -22.74 -4.66
C GLU A 104 15.68 -23.22 -5.48
N ASP A 105 14.65 -23.73 -4.82
CA ASP A 105 13.46 -24.29 -5.49
C ASP A 105 12.65 -23.20 -6.24
N GLU A 106 12.44 -22.04 -5.61
CA GLU A 106 11.67 -20.95 -6.19
C GLU A 106 12.42 -20.21 -7.31
N MET A 107 13.74 -20.06 -7.20
CA MET A 107 14.55 -19.48 -8.29
C MET A 107 14.44 -20.26 -9.59
N ALA A 108 14.41 -21.59 -9.52
CA ALA A 108 14.30 -22.43 -10.71
C ALA A 108 12.96 -22.23 -11.43
N LYS A 109 11.89 -21.94 -10.68
CA LYS A 109 10.52 -21.72 -11.23
C LYS A 109 10.35 -20.34 -11.88
N ASN A 110 11.07 -19.31 -11.41
CA ASN A 110 10.79 -17.91 -11.71
C ASN A 110 11.85 -17.18 -12.56
N ARG A 111 12.81 -17.90 -13.14
CA ARG A 111 13.88 -17.33 -14.00
C ARG A 111 13.40 -16.50 -15.20
N ALA A 112 12.11 -16.61 -15.54
CA ALA A 112 11.56 -15.98 -16.71
C ALA A 112 11.20 -14.49 -16.59
N LEU A 113 11.23 -13.87 -15.38
CA LEU A 113 10.77 -12.49 -15.21
C LEU A 113 11.84 -11.46 -15.61
N ASN A 114 13.02 -11.49 -14.98
CA ASN A 114 14.18 -10.69 -15.36
C ASN A 114 15.42 -11.22 -14.63
N GLU A 115 16.46 -11.62 -15.39
CA GLU A 115 17.64 -12.29 -14.82
C GLU A 115 18.41 -11.38 -13.86
N ASN A 116 18.73 -10.15 -14.25
CA ASN A 116 19.54 -9.23 -13.43
C ASN A 116 18.84 -8.84 -12.11
N LEU A 117 17.55 -8.50 -12.16
CA LEU A 117 16.78 -8.12 -10.97
C LEU A 117 16.58 -9.31 -10.03
N GLN A 118 16.45 -10.52 -10.56
CA GLN A 118 16.33 -11.72 -9.74
C GLN A 118 17.67 -12.10 -9.11
N GLU A 119 18.76 -12.07 -9.89
CA GLU A 119 20.10 -12.35 -9.39
C GLU A 119 20.50 -11.32 -8.33
N GLN A 120 20.24 -10.03 -8.57
CA GLN A 120 20.47 -8.96 -7.59
C GLN A 120 19.75 -9.25 -6.28
N PHE A 121 18.46 -9.56 -6.32
CA PHE A 121 17.68 -9.86 -5.12
C PHE A 121 18.27 -11.02 -4.31
N VAL A 122 18.55 -12.14 -4.97
CA VAL A 122 19.05 -13.34 -4.30
C VAL A 122 20.45 -13.14 -3.74
N LEU A 123 21.36 -12.60 -4.58
CA LEU A 123 22.74 -12.37 -4.18
C LEU A 123 22.80 -11.37 -3.02
N PHE A 124 22.02 -10.28 -3.10
CA PHE A 124 22.00 -9.25 -2.06
C PHE A 124 21.54 -9.81 -0.71
N TRP A 125 20.39 -10.47 -0.67
CA TRP A 125 19.82 -10.93 0.60
C TRP A 125 20.57 -12.11 1.20
N LYS A 126 21.11 -13.04 0.39
CA LYS A 126 22.01 -14.08 0.89
C LYS A 126 23.27 -13.48 1.52
N SER A 127 23.84 -12.45 0.89
CA SER A 127 25.04 -11.78 1.39
C SER A 127 24.74 -10.94 2.63
N TYR A 128 23.59 -10.25 2.68
CA TYR A 128 23.14 -9.49 3.85
C TYR A 128 23.08 -10.35 5.11
N LEU A 129 22.56 -11.57 5.01
CA LEU A 129 22.47 -12.50 6.14
C LEU A 129 23.82 -13.07 6.58
N ARG A 130 24.75 -13.18 5.64
CA ARG A 130 26.11 -13.69 5.92
C ARG A 130 27.08 -12.58 6.30
N ASP A 131 26.61 -11.34 6.41
CA ASP A 131 27.43 -10.13 6.61
C ASP A 131 28.55 -9.99 5.56
N ASP A 132 28.33 -10.52 4.33
CA ASP A 132 29.30 -10.47 3.22
C ASP A 132 29.10 -9.18 2.41
N THR A 133 29.72 -8.11 2.89
CA THR A 133 29.60 -6.77 2.28
C THR A 133 30.17 -6.70 0.87
N GLU A 134 31.17 -7.51 0.52
CA GLU A 134 31.75 -7.50 -0.83
C GLU A 134 30.77 -8.10 -1.85
N ARG A 135 30.09 -9.19 -1.50
CA ARG A 135 29.04 -9.75 -2.34
C ARG A 135 27.77 -8.88 -2.38
N MET A 136 27.44 -8.17 -1.29
CA MET A 136 26.38 -7.16 -1.33
C MET A 136 26.72 -6.06 -2.36
N LYS A 137 27.95 -5.57 -2.37
CA LYS A 137 28.42 -4.60 -3.37
C LYS A 137 28.32 -5.15 -4.79
N GLN A 138 28.71 -6.42 -5.02
CA GLN A 138 28.58 -7.08 -6.32
C GLN A 138 27.11 -7.18 -6.75
N ALA A 139 26.20 -7.52 -5.84
CA ALA A 139 24.77 -7.57 -6.12
C ALA A 139 24.20 -6.20 -6.53
N ILE A 140 24.57 -5.13 -5.85
CA ILE A 140 24.15 -3.76 -6.19
C ILE A 140 24.71 -3.38 -7.57
N ALA A 141 25.95 -3.75 -7.86
CA ALA A 141 26.65 -3.43 -9.12
C ALA A 141 26.00 -4.09 -10.35
N LEU A 142 25.10 -5.07 -10.19
CA LEU A 142 24.33 -5.63 -11.32
C LEU A 142 23.44 -4.59 -12.00
N THR A 143 22.97 -3.58 -11.26
CA THR A 143 22.05 -2.56 -11.80
C THR A 143 22.48 -1.11 -11.52
N VAL A 144 23.37 -0.87 -10.57
CA VAL A 144 23.83 0.45 -10.15
C VAL A 144 25.34 0.59 -10.33
N ASP A 145 25.79 1.69 -10.92
CA ASP A 145 27.22 1.99 -11.02
C ASP A 145 27.84 2.29 -9.64
N MET A 146 28.60 1.34 -9.12
CA MET A 146 29.31 1.41 -7.83
C MET A 146 30.77 1.86 -7.95
N SER A 147 31.18 2.39 -9.10
CA SER A 147 32.56 2.83 -9.36
C SER A 147 32.91 4.17 -8.71
N LYS A 148 31.92 4.96 -8.28
CA LYS A 148 32.08 6.28 -7.67
C LYS A 148 31.72 6.26 -6.19
N ASP A 149 32.44 7.07 -5.41
CA ASP A 149 32.21 7.24 -3.98
C ASP A 149 31.05 8.23 -3.67
N GLU A 150 30.35 8.72 -4.68
CA GLU A 150 29.22 9.64 -4.56
C GLU A 150 28.10 9.24 -5.52
N VAL A 151 26.84 9.40 -5.08
CA VAL A 151 25.67 9.21 -5.95
C VAL A 151 25.65 10.35 -6.98
N ASN A 152 25.73 9.97 -8.26
CA ASN A 152 25.62 10.95 -9.33
C ASN A 152 24.14 11.41 -9.46
N PRO A 153 23.84 12.71 -9.35
CA PRO A 153 22.47 13.22 -9.49
C PRO A 153 21.81 12.90 -10.84
N LYS A 154 22.61 12.57 -11.86
CA LYS A 154 22.12 12.17 -13.18
C LYS A 154 21.90 10.66 -13.31
N SER A 155 22.30 9.86 -12.32
CA SER A 155 22.04 8.43 -12.31
C SER A 155 20.54 8.16 -12.12
N CYS A 156 20.07 7.07 -12.75
CA CYS A 156 18.72 6.58 -12.56
C CYS A 156 18.75 5.46 -11.52
N ILE A 157 18.58 5.79 -10.25
CA ILE A 157 18.56 4.82 -9.15
C ILE A 157 17.12 4.76 -8.61
N GLY A 158 16.53 3.58 -8.62
CA GLY A 158 15.19 3.33 -8.06
C GLY A 158 15.23 3.20 -6.54
N SER A 159 14.07 3.31 -5.89
CA SER A 159 13.99 3.20 -4.42
C SER A 159 14.41 1.83 -3.89
N THR A 160 14.15 0.75 -4.63
CA THR A 160 14.62 -0.61 -4.27
C THR A 160 16.15 -0.69 -4.32
N GLU A 161 16.77 -0.14 -5.38
CA GLU A 161 18.22 -0.07 -5.50
C GLU A 161 18.82 0.81 -4.39
N MET A 162 18.18 1.93 -4.08
CA MET A 162 18.55 2.82 -2.98
C MET A 162 18.44 2.12 -1.62
N ALA A 163 17.43 1.29 -1.42
CA ALA A 163 17.28 0.49 -0.21
C ALA A 163 18.47 -0.49 -0.03
N TYR A 164 18.90 -1.14 -1.10
CA TYR A 164 20.09 -1.99 -1.07
C TYR A 164 21.36 -1.22 -0.71
N LEU A 165 21.54 -0.03 -1.28
CA LEU A 165 22.65 0.86 -0.93
C LEU A 165 22.64 1.19 0.56
N LEU A 166 21.50 1.60 1.12
CA LEU A 166 21.38 1.97 2.53
C LEU A 166 21.65 0.77 3.46
N LEU A 167 21.17 -0.43 3.13
CA LEU A 167 21.42 -1.65 3.90
C LEU A 167 22.90 -2.08 3.81
N TYR A 168 23.54 -1.89 2.67
CA TYR A 168 24.97 -2.11 2.50
C TYR A 168 25.79 -1.17 3.41
N PHE A 169 25.45 0.12 3.46
CA PHE A 169 26.10 1.08 4.37
C PHE A 169 25.82 0.75 5.83
N GLU A 170 24.64 0.30 6.18
CA GLU A 170 24.35 -0.15 7.54
C GLU A 170 25.29 -1.29 7.99
N LYS A 171 25.54 -2.27 7.12
CA LYS A 171 26.47 -3.37 7.41
C LYS A 171 27.93 -2.92 7.49
N LYS A 172 28.30 -1.88 6.76
CA LYS A 172 29.63 -1.27 6.82
C LYS A 172 29.85 -0.29 7.97
N ALA A 173 28.83 0.04 8.74
CA ALA A 173 28.86 1.09 9.75
C ALA A 173 30.01 1.01 10.77
N GLY A 174 30.51 -0.19 11.09
CA GLY A 174 31.66 -0.38 11.96
C GLY A 174 33.03 0.01 11.37
N SER A 175 33.10 0.29 10.06
CA SER A 175 34.31 0.65 9.32
C SER A 175 34.17 1.97 8.54
N MET A 176 33.21 2.80 8.90
CA MET A 176 32.95 4.08 8.21
C MET A 176 33.99 5.14 8.53
N ASP A 177 34.44 5.83 7.52
CA ASP A 177 35.31 6.99 7.57
C ASP A 177 34.62 8.26 7.03
N SER A 178 35.30 9.38 6.93
CA SER A 178 34.78 10.65 6.42
C SER A 178 34.28 10.58 4.96
N SER A 179 34.78 9.63 4.16
CA SER A 179 34.27 9.44 2.78
C SER A 179 32.88 8.84 2.76
N HIS A 180 32.58 7.94 3.67
CA HIS A 180 31.26 7.33 3.81
C HIS A 180 30.21 8.34 4.32
N GLU A 181 30.59 9.26 5.22
CA GLU A 181 29.73 10.35 5.66
C GLU A 181 29.28 11.23 4.49
N LYS A 182 30.25 11.64 3.65
CA LYS A 182 29.97 12.43 2.46
C LYS A 182 29.06 11.70 1.48
N TYR A 183 29.26 10.39 1.33
CA TYR A 183 28.41 9.55 0.48
C TYR A 183 26.97 9.44 1.02
N LEU A 184 26.77 9.24 2.33
CA LEU A 184 25.43 9.26 2.94
C LEU A 184 24.73 10.61 2.74
N GLY A 185 25.45 11.72 2.84
CA GLY A 185 24.94 13.05 2.51
C GLY A 185 24.49 13.16 1.05
N SER A 186 25.27 12.62 0.10
CA SER A 186 24.89 12.61 -1.32
C SER A 186 23.67 11.73 -1.60
N ILE A 187 23.51 10.61 -0.88
CA ILE A 187 22.30 9.76 -0.93
C ILE A 187 21.07 10.53 -0.46
N LEU A 188 21.14 11.20 0.69
CA LEU A 188 20.02 12.00 1.20
C LEU A 188 19.63 13.11 0.23
N HIS A 189 20.60 13.82 -0.29
CA HIS A 189 20.37 14.85 -1.31
C HIS A 189 19.71 14.26 -2.56
N TYR A 190 20.21 13.13 -3.06
CA TYR A 190 19.62 12.43 -4.20
C TYR A 190 18.16 12.04 -3.96
N ILE A 191 17.85 11.45 -2.80
CA ILE A 191 16.49 11.04 -2.43
C ILE A 191 15.55 12.26 -2.44
N VAL A 192 15.96 13.36 -1.82
CA VAL A 192 15.13 14.56 -1.67
C VAL A 192 14.88 15.27 -3.00
N GLU A 193 15.87 15.29 -3.89
CA GLU A 193 15.80 16.00 -5.18
C GLU A 193 15.15 15.16 -6.29
N ASN A 194 15.21 13.83 -6.19
CA ASN A 194 14.87 12.98 -7.31
C ASN A 194 13.62 12.13 -7.11
N TYR A 195 13.14 11.93 -5.89
CA TYR A 195 11.96 11.11 -5.63
C TYR A 195 10.75 11.99 -5.30
N GLU A 196 9.60 11.62 -5.84
CA GLU A 196 8.32 12.10 -5.35
C GLU A 196 8.06 11.58 -3.93
N GLU A 197 7.21 12.27 -3.17
CA GLU A 197 7.01 12.00 -1.74
C GLU A 197 6.68 10.54 -1.41
N TYR A 198 5.85 9.88 -2.22
CA TYR A 198 5.49 8.49 -1.96
C TYR A 198 6.67 7.52 -2.21
N GLU A 199 7.51 7.82 -3.19
CA GLU A 199 8.72 7.02 -3.44
C GLU A 199 9.82 7.35 -2.43
N MET A 200 9.93 8.62 -2.05
CA MET A 200 10.83 9.10 -0.98
C MET A 200 10.50 8.43 0.37
N LEU A 201 9.21 8.26 0.68
CA LEU A 201 8.70 7.60 1.88
C LEU A 201 9.36 6.23 2.12
N LYS A 202 9.61 5.47 1.05
CA LYS A 202 10.14 4.10 1.12
C LYS A 202 11.58 4.03 1.65
N VAL A 203 12.36 5.10 1.53
CA VAL A 203 13.81 5.08 1.81
C VAL A 203 14.29 6.19 2.73
N LEU A 204 13.61 7.34 2.80
CA LEU A 204 14.09 8.50 3.56
C LEU A 204 14.23 8.20 5.06
N GLY A 205 13.32 7.41 5.63
CA GLY A 205 13.38 7.06 7.06
C GLY A 205 14.70 6.36 7.41
N LYS A 206 15.09 5.37 6.64
CA LYS A 206 16.35 4.64 6.83
C LYS A 206 17.57 5.52 6.55
N ALA A 207 17.53 6.31 5.50
CA ALA A 207 18.62 7.24 5.15
C ALA A 207 18.85 8.27 6.27
N ALA A 208 17.77 8.85 6.83
CA ALA A 208 17.86 9.79 7.93
C ALA A 208 18.42 9.14 9.21
N CYS A 209 18.01 7.91 9.53
CA CYS A 209 18.53 7.16 10.68
C CYS A 209 20.04 6.86 10.53
N LEU A 210 20.49 6.43 9.34
CA LEU A 210 21.91 6.18 9.07
C LEU A 210 22.73 7.46 9.13
N TYR A 211 22.28 8.52 8.46
CA TYR A 211 22.95 9.82 8.47
C TYR A 211 23.03 10.39 9.90
N GLY A 212 21.91 10.35 10.63
CA GLY A 212 21.87 10.79 12.02
C GLY A 212 22.83 10.04 12.95
N SER A 213 23.04 8.75 12.70
CA SER A 213 23.90 7.89 13.53
C SER A 213 25.37 7.93 13.16
N TYR A 214 25.70 8.09 11.87
CA TYR A 214 27.06 7.89 11.37
C TYR A 214 27.71 9.15 10.79
N ALA A 215 26.97 10.19 10.44
CA ALA A 215 27.54 11.46 10.01
C ALA A 215 28.04 12.26 11.22
N VAL A 216 29.26 11.98 11.67
CA VAL A 216 29.83 12.54 12.91
C VAL A 216 30.05 14.04 12.80
N ASN A 217 30.46 14.53 11.62
CA ASN A 217 30.78 15.95 11.39
C ASN A 217 29.54 16.77 10.98
N ALA A 218 28.41 16.15 10.69
CA ALA A 218 27.18 16.85 10.33
C ALA A 218 26.56 17.55 11.54
N GLU A 219 26.05 18.76 11.31
CA GLU A 219 25.38 19.53 12.36
C GLU A 219 24.09 18.87 12.86
N SER A 220 23.85 18.88 14.17
CA SER A 220 22.64 18.30 14.76
C SER A 220 21.35 18.92 14.19
N ASN A 221 21.36 20.22 13.86
CA ASN A 221 20.21 20.88 13.25
C ASN A 221 19.88 20.33 11.86
N GLU A 222 20.88 19.99 11.06
CA GLU A 222 20.69 19.34 9.76
C GLU A 222 20.10 17.93 9.93
N LYS A 223 20.60 17.16 10.89
CA LYS A 223 20.06 15.83 11.23
C LYS A 223 18.61 15.93 11.68
N ILE A 224 18.27 16.89 12.55
CA ILE A 224 16.87 17.16 12.98
C ILE A 224 15.97 17.41 11.77
N LEU A 225 16.43 18.19 10.79
CA LEU A 225 15.66 18.49 9.58
C LEU A 225 15.29 17.23 8.81
N TYR A 226 16.25 16.32 8.57
CA TYR A 226 15.97 15.06 7.87
C TYR A 226 15.08 14.11 8.67
N TYR A 227 15.30 14.00 9.99
CA TYR A 227 14.40 13.22 10.86
C TYR A 227 12.97 13.75 10.81
N LYS A 228 12.77 15.07 10.95
CA LYS A 228 11.45 15.69 10.85
C LYS A 228 10.80 15.44 9.51
N LYS A 229 11.53 15.63 8.41
CA LYS A 229 11.00 15.38 7.06
C LYS A 229 10.55 13.93 6.91
N ALA A 230 11.31 12.98 7.40
CA ALA A 230 10.94 11.57 7.38
C ALA A 230 9.71 11.26 8.25
N VAL A 231 9.63 11.81 9.48
CA VAL A 231 8.45 11.69 10.35
C VAL A 231 7.20 12.27 9.69
N GLU A 232 7.30 13.45 9.07
CA GLU A 232 6.17 14.09 8.38
C GLU A 232 5.67 13.27 7.18
N LEU A 233 6.57 12.66 6.41
CA LEU A 233 6.18 11.75 5.33
C LEU A 233 5.47 10.50 5.87
N GLN A 234 6.00 9.87 6.93
CA GLN A 234 5.36 8.73 7.57
C GLN A 234 3.96 9.09 8.08
N ARG A 235 3.79 10.27 8.68
CA ARG A 235 2.50 10.81 9.14
C ARG A 235 1.53 11.02 7.99
N LYS A 236 1.98 11.71 6.93
CA LYS A 236 1.17 12.03 5.75
C LYS A 236 0.55 10.78 5.14
N PHE A 237 1.34 9.72 4.99
CA PHE A 237 0.91 8.47 4.37
C PHE A 237 0.44 7.40 5.38
N GLY A 238 0.28 7.76 6.66
CA GLY A 238 -0.21 6.87 7.70
C GLY A 238 0.67 5.63 7.92
N ARG A 239 2.02 5.79 7.81
CA ARG A 239 2.98 4.68 7.89
C ARG A 239 3.64 4.59 9.26
N LEU A 240 4.02 3.34 9.62
CA LEU A 240 4.78 3.01 10.84
C LEU A 240 6.23 2.62 10.55
N ASP A 241 6.60 2.47 9.28
CA ASP A 241 7.93 2.01 8.88
C ASP A 241 9.00 2.95 9.44
N SER A 242 9.99 2.43 10.15
CA SER A 242 11.04 3.19 10.81
C SER A 242 10.58 4.27 11.81
N MET A 243 9.29 4.38 12.15
CA MET A 243 8.78 5.45 13.00
C MET A 243 9.44 5.46 14.38
N GLU A 244 9.61 4.30 15.02
CA GLU A 244 10.26 4.19 16.34
C GLU A 244 11.74 4.63 16.27
N ASP A 245 12.48 4.22 15.23
CA ASP A 245 13.87 4.63 15.03
C ASP A 245 14.00 6.13 14.73
N LEU A 246 13.05 6.67 13.95
CA LEU A 246 13.00 8.11 13.63
C LEU A 246 12.74 8.95 14.89
N LEU A 247 11.74 8.57 15.69
CA LEU A 247 11.41 9.28 16.93
C LEU A 247 12.56 9.18 17.94
N GLY A 248 13.18 8.01 18.08
CA GLY A 248 14.34 7.81 18.96
C GLY A 248 15.58 8.58 18.49
N GLY A 249 15.83 8.62 17.18
CA GLY A 249 16.92 9.41 16.60
C GLY A 249 16.70 10.91 16.78
N LEU A 250 15.48 11.38 16.54
CA LEU A 250 15.09 12.78 16.69
C LEU A 250 15.25 13.27 18.14
N LEU A 251 14.75 12.49 19.12
CA LEU A 251 14.90 12.78 20.54
C LEU A 251 16.38 12.91 20.94
N ARG A 252 17.22 11.99 20.47
CA ARG A 252 18.65 12.01 20.73
C ARG A 252 19.32 13.30 20.21
N GLN A 253 18.91 13.80 19.03
CA GLN A 253 19.43 15.05 18.48
C GLN A 253 18.97 16.28 19.30
N TYR A 254 17.72 16.28 19.80
CA TYR A 254 17.25 17.32 20.71
C TYR A 254 18.02 17.35 22.04
N GLU A 255 18.32 16.18 22.63
CA GLU A 255 19.16 16.08 23.82
C GLU A 255 20.56 16.66 23.59
N LEU A 256 21.19 16.33 22.44
CA LEU A 256 22.52 16.82 22.09
C LEU A 256 22.56 18.34 21.87
N THR A 257 21.48 18.94 21.36
CA THR A 257 21.40 20.39 21.13
C THR A 257 20.88 21.17 22.32
N GLY A 258 20.33 20.51 23.33
CA GLY A 258 19.66 21.15 24.46
C GLY A 258 18.34 21.86 24.07
N GLN A 259 17.80 21.59 22.88
CA GLN A 259 16.55 22.16 22.41
C GLN A 259 15.37 21.32 22.92
N ALA A 260 14.27 21.99 23.27
CA ALA A 260 13.03 21.30 23.62
C ALA A 260 12.32 20.80 22.35
N PRO A 261 11.81 19.55 22.33
CA PRO A 261 10.97 19.06 21.25
C PRO A 261 9.67 19.88 21.13
N GLU A 262 9.19 20.08 19.90
CA GLU A 262 7.93 20.82 19.64
C GLU A 262 6.68 19.99 19.96
N GLU A 263 6.83 18.65 19.96
CA GLU A 263 5.75 17.70 20.23
C GLU A 263 6.24 16.63 21.22
N ASP A 264 5.31 15.90 21.82
CA ASP A 264 5.61 14.79 22.73
C ASP A 264 6.09 13.54 21.98
N TYR A 265 7.24 13.63 21.31
CA TYR A 265 7.86 12.49 20.61
C TYR A 265 8.21 11.33 21.56
N SER A 266 8.53 11.64 22.82
CA SER A 266 8.84 10.64 23.86
C SER A 266 7.61 9.79 24.19
N GLY A 267 6.45 10.42 24.43
CA GLY A 267 5.19 9.72 24.66
C GLY A 267 4.74 8.89 23.44
N MET A 268 4.96 9.40 22.21
CA MET A 268 4.66 8.66 20.98
C MET A 268 5.53 7.41 20.85
N LEU A 269 6.84 7.53 21.06
CA LEU A 269 7.78 6.41 21.02
C LEU A 269 7.45 5.37 22.11
N HIS A 270 7.24 5.82 23.35
CA HIS A 270 6.84 4.95 24.45
C HIS A 270 5.57 4.15 24.10
N THR A 271 4.57 4.82 23.53
CA THR A 271 3.30 4.19 23.14
C THR A 271 3.49 3.07 22.13
N LEU A 272 4.22 3.31 21.03
CA LEU A 272 4.47 2.30 20.00
C LEU A 272 5.21 1.10 20.58
N THR A 273 6.26 1.33 21.37
CA THR A 273 7.06 0.29 22.03
C THR A 273 6.22 -0.51 23.03
N ALA A 274 5.36 0.14 23.82
CA ALA A 274 4.49 -0.51 24.81
C ALA A 274 3.45 -1.41 24.13
N ILE A 275 2.84 -0.97 23.03
CA ILE A 275 1.88 -1.77 22.26
C ILE A 275 2.56 -3.01 21.67
N ARG A 276 3.74 -2.86 21.04
CA ARG A 276 4.55 -3.99 20.52
C ARG A 276 4.85 -5.00 21.61
N LYS A 277 5.35 -4.52 22.75
CA LYS A 277 5.68 -5.37 23.91
C LYS A 277 4.46 -6.14 24.42
N LYS A 278 3.31 -5.47 24.56
CA LYS A 278 2.06 -6.08 25.04
C LYS A 278 1.61 -7.24 24.15
N LEU A 279 1.75 -7.12 22.83
CA LEU A 279 1.36 -8.15 21.87
C LEU A 279 2.49 -9.11 21.49
N GLY A 280 3.71 -8.93 22.00
CA GLY A 280 4.86 -9.74 21.62
C GLY A 280 5.24 -9.60 20.15
N ILE A 281 5.09 -8.39 19.58
CA ILE A 281 5.45 -8.12 18.20
C ILE A 281 6.94 -7.79 18.14
N ASN A 282 7.73 -8.72 17.65
CA ASN A 282 9.20 -8.60 17.59
C ASN A 282 9.71 -8.19 16.20
N ASP A 283 8.83 -8.16 15.21
CA ASP A 283 9.21 -7.89 13.84
C ASP A 283 9.69 -6.44 13.68
N LYS A 284 10.90 -6.27 13.19
CA LYS A 284 11.37 -4.97 12.73
C LYS A 284 10.72 -4.72 11.37
N SER A 285 10.06 -3.57 11.20
CA SER A 285 9.55 -3.17 9.89
C SER A 285 10.74 -3.05 8.94
N PHE A 286 10.72 -3.83 7.86
CA PHE A 286 11.73 -3.74 6.83
C PHE A 286 11.38 -2.64 5.85
N MET A 287 12.38 -1.92 5.43
CA MET A 287 12.33 -0.80 4.52
C MET A 287 11.91 -1.19 3.09
N THR A 288 12.07 -2.46 2.73
CA THR A 288 11.79 -2.95 1.39
C THR A 288 10.36 -3.47 1.29
N GLN A 289 9.41 -2.58 1.13
CA GLN A 289 8.11 -2.97 0.62
C GLN A 289 8.22 -3.06 -0.91
N GLU A 290 8.67 -4.19 -1.39
CA GLU A 290 8.85 -4.40 -2.83
C GLU A 290 7.53 -4.40 -3.59
N ILE A 291 6.39 -4.52 -2.88
CA ILE A 291 5.07 -4.49 -3.49
C ILE A 291 4.10 -3.88 -2.50
N SER A 292 3.75 -2.65 -2.76
CA SER A 292 2.67 -1.95 -2.09
C SER A 292 1.40 -1.93 -2.93
N ALA A 293 1.51 -2.15 -4.26
CA ALA A 293 0.37 -2.10 -5.15
C ALA A 293 -0.60 -3.24 -4.89
N GLU A 294 -1.87 -2.91 -4.84
CA GLU A 294 -2.97 -3.86 -4.91
C GLU A 294 -2.84 -4.71 -6.16
N CYS A 295 -3.01 -6.02 -6.04
CA CYS A 295 -2.97 -6.91 -7.18
C CYS A 295 -4.26 -7.72 -7.31
N VAL A 296 -4.60 -8.03 -8.56
CA VAL A 296 -5.74 -8.86 -8.93
C VAL A 296 -5.25 -9.99 -9.81
N LEU A 297 -5.70 -11.20 -9.56
CA LEU A 297 -5.31 -12.36 -10.35
C LEU A 297 -6.23 -12.55 -11.56
N LEU A 298 -5.64 -12.52 -12.75
CA LEU A 298 -6.38 -12.67 -13.99
C LEU A 298 -7.26 -13.93 -14.03
N HIS A 299 -6.76 -15.05 -13.52
CA HIS A 299 -7.51 -16.30 -13.54
C HIS A 299 -8.73 -16.31 -12.59
N GLU A 300 -8.66 -15.57 -11.46
CA GLU A 300 -9.81 -15.36 -10.56
C GLU A 300 -10.88 -14.54 -11.27
N VAL A 301 -10.49 -13.42 -11.90
CA VAL A 301 -11.41 -12.58 -12.69
C VAL A 301 -12.13 -13.42 -13.75
N LEU A 302 -11.38 -14.20 -14.56
CA LEU A 302 -11.96 -15.04 -15.61
C LEU A 302 -12.93 -16.09 -15.06
N ARG A 303 -12.58 -16.73 -13.92
CA ARG A 303 -13.42 -17.73 -13.26
C ARG A 303 -14.73 -17.13 -12.76
N ASP A 304 -14.65 -16.01 -12.05
CA ASP A 304 -15.80 -15.41 -11.43
C ASP A 304 -16.76 -14.82 -12.47
N TYR A 305 -16.26 -14.12 -13.50
CA TYR A 305 -17.11 -13.64 -14.60
C TYR A 305 -17.78 -14.77 -15.37
N ARG A 306 -17.09 -15.89 -15.66
CA ARG A 306 -17.72 -17.04 -16.27
C ARG A 306 -18.87 -17.60 -15.41
N GLN A 307 -18.66 -17.70 -14.10
CA GLN A 307 -19.67 -18.20 -13.17
C GLN A 307 -20.86 -17.24 -13.08
N GLU A 308 -20.60 -15.94 -12.94
CA GLU A 308 -21.63 -14.90 -12.90
C GLU A 308 -22.49 -14.89 -14.17
N ARG A 309 -21.86 -14.96 -15.34
CA ARG A 309 -22.52 -15.03 -16.65
C ARG A 309 -23.08 -16.41 -16.98
N LYS A 310 -22.89 -17.42 -16.11
CA LYS A 310 -23.32 -18.81 -16.30
C LYS A 310 -22.85 -19.42 -17.61
N LEU A 311 -21.65 -19.02 -18.09
CA LEU A 311 -21.08 -19.54 -19.33
C LEU A 311 -20.49 -20.94 -19.13
N SER A 312 -20.83 -21.86 -20.00
CA SER A 312 -20.20 -23.17 -20.06
C SER A 312 -18.84 -23.09 -20.78
N VAL A 313 -17.91 -23.99 -20.44
CA VAL A 313 -16.62 -24.08 -21.14
C VAL A 313 -16.80 -24.37 -22.63
N ARG A 314 -17.88 -25.03 -23.03
CA ARG A 314 -18.22 -25.29 -24.44
C ARG A 314 -18.52 -23.99 -25.20
N GLN A 315 -19.27 -23.09 -24.62
CA GLN A 315 -19.56 -21.77 -25.23
C GLN A 315 -18.29 -20.94 -25.42
N ILE A 316 -17.31 -21.09 -24.51
CA ILE A 316 -16.00 -20.45 -24.62
C ILE A 316 -15.16 -21.09 -25.74
N ASP A 317 -15.21 -22.43 -25.84
CA ASP A 317 -14.52 -23.20 -26.88
C ASP A 317 -14.96 -22.79 -28.30
N GLU A 318 -16.24 -22.54 -28.45
CA GLU A 318 -16.83 -22.13 -29.73
C GLU A 318 -16.51 -20.70 -30.15
N LYS A 319 -16.18 -19.80 -29.20
CA LYS A 319 -16.13 -18.33 -29.44
C LYS A 319 -14.78 -17.64 -29.16
N ALA A 320 -13.96 -18.19 -28.25
CA ALA A 320 -12.77 -17.49 -27.80
C ALA A 320 -11.49 -18.34 -27.90
N CYS A 321 -11.44 -19.48 -27.22
CA CYS A 321 -10.25 -20.36 -27.24
C CYS A 321 -10.64 -21.78 -26.85
N SER A 322 -9.81 -22.79 -27.22
CA SER A 322 -10.14 -24.17 -26.88
C SER A 322 -10.45 -24.36 -25.38
N GLY A 323 -11.43 -25.23 -25.08
CA GLY A 323 -11.83 -25.53 -23.72
C GLY A 323 -10.67 -26.03 -22.84
N LYS A 324 -9.67 -26.69 -23.44
CA LYS A 324 -8.41 -27.07 -22.76
C LYS A 324 -7.59 -25.82 -22.40
N THR A 325 -7.44 -24.89 -23.33
CA THR A 325 -6.74 -23.63 -23.10
C THR A 325 -7.44 -22.83 -22.02
N TYR A 326 -8.76 -22.67 -22.12
CA TYR A 326 -9.53 -21.93 -21.13
C TYR A 326 -9.39 -22.52 -19.70
N ARG A 327 -9.53 -23.84 -19.54
CA ARG A 327 -9.32 -24.46 -18.21
C ARG A 327 -7.92 -24.24 -17.67
N ALA A 328 -6.91 -24.19 -18.54
CA ALA A 328 -5.54 -23.88 -18.10
C ALA A 328 -5.39 -22.42 -17.65
N LEU A 329 -6.07 -21.49 -18.34
CA LEU A 329 -6.13 -20.08 -17.94
C LEU A 329 -6.90 -19.91 -16.62
N GLU A 330 -8.10 -20.46 -16.51
CA GLU A 330 -8.97 -20.35 -15.31
C GLU A 330 -8.34 -20.97 -14.05
N ASN A 331 -7.44 -21.96 -14.23
CA ASN A 331 -6.68 -22.56 -13.13
C ASN A 331 -5.30 -21.91 -12.90
N GLY A 332 -5.00 -20.82 -13.59
CA GLY A 332 -3.73 -20.11 -13.45
C GLY A 332 -2.49 -20.89 -13.95
N LYS A 333 -2.68 -22.02 -14.66
CA LYS A 333 -1.59 -22.85 -15.19
C LYS A 333 -0.91 -22.24 -16.41
N ARG A 334 -1.50 -21.22 -16.99
CA ARG A 334 -1.02 -20.54 -18.19
C ARG A 334 -1.50 -19.10 -18.19
N GLY A 335 -0.68 -18.17 -18.68
CA GLY A 335 -1.11 -16.81 -19.04
C GLY A 335 -1.88 -16.80 -20.37
N ALA A 336 -2.79 -15.84 -20.52
CA ALA A 336 -3.45 -15.58 -21.80
C ALA A 336 -2.53 -14.71 -22.67
N ASN A 337 -2.46 -15.00 -23.96
CA ASN A 337 -1.94 -14.04 -24.92
C ASN A 337 -2.99 -12.93 -25.16
N HIS A 338 -2.56 -11.77 -25.67
CA HIS A 338 -3.44 -10.61 -25.85
C HIS A 338 -4.71 -10.94 -26.64
N SER A 339 -4.60 -11.66 -27.77
CA SER A 339 -5.76 -11.99 -28.61
C SER A 339 -6.78 -12.91 -27.92
N THR A 340 -6.30 -13.91 -27.17
CA THR A 340 -7.17 -14.80 -26.39
C THR A 340 -7.85 -14.04 -25.26
N TYR A 341 -7.12 -13.15 -24.60
CA TYR A 341 -7.65 -12.34 -23.51
C TYR A 341 -8.74 -11.38 -24.00
N ASP A 342 -8.51 -10.70 -25.14
CA ASP A 342 -9.47 -9.79 -25.74
C ASP A 342 -10.79 -10.51 -26.10
N LEU A 343 -10.71 -11.70 -26.70
CA LEU A 343 -11.88 -12.51 -27.02
C LEU A 343 -12.64 -12.97 -25.76
N LEU A 344 -11.93 -13.35 -24.70
CA LEU A 344 -12.55 -13.72 -23.42
C LEU A 344 -13.21 -12.52 -22.75
N ALA A 345 -12.54 -11.36 -22.76
CA ALA A 345 -13.07 -10.14 -22.19
C ALA A 345 -14.36 -9.69 -22.92
N GLU A 346 -14.38 -9.78 -24.25
CA GLU A 346 -15.56 -9.48 -25.06
C GLU A 346 -16.70 -10.48 -24.77
N LEU A 347 -16.42 -11.78 -24.77
CA LEU A 347 -17.42 -12.82 -24.52
C LEU A 347 -18.06 -12.74 -23.13
N MET A 348 -17.27 -12.37 -22.12
CA MET A 348 -17.68 -12.29 -20.72
C MET A 348 -18.12 -10.89 -20.29
N ASP A 349 -18.02 -9.91 -21.21
CA ASP A 349 -18.28 -8.49 -20.91
C ASP A 349 -17.44 -7.97 -19.73
N ILE A 350 -16.13 -8.31 -19.73
CA ILE A 350 -15.20 -7.86 -18.70
C ILE A 350 -14.74 -6.45 -19.02
N GLN A 351 -15.09 -5.51 -18.17
CA GLN A 351 -14.57 -4.13 -18.23
C GLN A 351 -13.14 -4.11 -17.63
N ILE A 352 -12.15 -4.38 -18.44
CA ILE A 352 -10.75 -4.55 -17.96
C ILE A 352 -10.20 -3.31 -17.27
N GLY A 353 -10.51 -2.12 -17.78
CA GLY A 353 -10.12 -0.85 -17.15
C GLY A 353 -10.53 -0.73 -15.68
N ARG A 354 -11.58 -1.44 -15.27
CA ARG A 354 -12.08 -1.52 -13.90
C ARG A 354 -11.05 -2.06 -12.89
N TYR A 355 -10.09 -2.89 -13.34
CA TYR A 355 -9.10 -3.54 -12.48
C TYR A 355 -7.71 -2.90 -12.52
N ASN A 356 -7.53 -1.79 -13.23
CA ASN A 356 -6.20 -1.21 -13.40
C ASN A 356 -5.89 -0.06 -12.46
N ALA A 357 -6.89 0.67 -11.99
CA ALA A 357 -6.77 1.76 -11.01
C ALA A 357 -8.15 2.25 -10.55
N ASP A 358 -8.17 3.10 -9.53
CA ASP A 358 -9.39 3.79 -9.07
C ASP A 358 -9.96 4.77 -10.12
N ILE A 359 -9.10 5.26 -11.04
CA ILE A 359 -9.45 6.16 -12.14
C ILE A 359 -8.76 5.76 -13.45
N VAL A 360 -9.20 6.33 -14.55
CA VAL A 360 -8.59 6.19 -15.88
C VAL A 360 -8.24 7.58 -16.41
N SER A 361 -6.96 7.81 -16.71
CA SER A 361 -6.44 9.04 -17.30
C SER A 361 -5.22 8.75 -18.18
N ASP A 362 -4.85 9.69 -19.02
CA ASP A 362 -3.60 9.70 -19.79
C ASP A 362 -2.46 10.45 -19.07
N LYS A 363 -2.72 11.00 -17.85
CA LYS A 363 -1.76 11.77 -17.07
C LYS A 363 -1.44 11.10 -15.75
N TYR A 364 -0.17 10.89 -15.46
CA TYR A 364 0.27 10.37 -14.16
C TYR A 364 -0.14 11.30 -12.99
N SER A 365 -0.15 12.63 -13.22
CA SER A 365 -0.57 13.61 -12.22
C SER A 365 -1.98 13.37 -11.69
N ASP A 366 -2.90 12.86 -12.52
CA ASP A 366 -4.28 12.59 -12.10
C ASP A 366 -4.34 11.41 -11.13
N TYR A 367 -3.57 10.34 -11.37
CA TYR A 367 -3.46 9.20 -10.44
C TYR A 367 -2.85 9.62 -9.11
N LYS A 368 -1.80 10.46 -9.15
CA LYS A 368 -1.20 11.06 -7.97
C LYS A 368 -2.21 11.91 -7.21
N LEU A 369 -2.93 12.80 -7.89
CA LEU A 369 -3.95 13.67 -7.29
C LEU A 369 -5.09 12.85 -6.66
N ALA A 370 -5.53 11.77 -7.30
CA ALA A 370 -6.53 10.86 -6.75
C ALA A 370 -6.03 10.17 -5.46
N ALA A 371 -4.79 9.70 -5.43
CA ALA A 371 -4.20 9.09 -4.24
C ALA A 371 -3.99 10.09 -3.09
N GLU A 372 -3.53 11.30 -3.39
CA GLU A 372 -3.38 12.39 -2.41
C GLU A 372 -4.73 12.82 -1.84
N LEU A 373 -5.78 12.91 -2.68
CA LEU A 373 -7.14 13.18 -2.26
C LEU A 373 -7.64 12.13 -1.25
N ILE A 374 -7.41 10.85 -1.50
CA ILE A 374 -7.77 9.77 -0.55
C ILE A 374 -6.98 9.92 0.75
N THR A 375 -5.70 10.27 0.68
CA THR A 375 -4.85 10.52 1.86
C THR A 375 -5.39 11.69 2.71
N GLU A 376 -5.78 12.81 2.09
CA GLU A 376 -6.40 13.94 2.80
C GLU A 376 -7.74 13.56 3.47
N ARG A 377 -8.54 12.70 2.82
CA ARG A 377 -9.76 12.17 3.43
C ARG A 377 -9.49 11.27 4.63
N GLN A 378 -8.48 10.42 4.55
CA GLN A 378 -8.06 9.57 5.67
C GLN A 378 -7.56 10.42 6.86
N SER A 379 -6.93 11.55 6.59
CA SER A 379 -6.49 12.55 7.57
C SER A 379 -7.61 13.49 8.05
N GLN A 380 -8.87 13.25 7.61
CA GLN A 380 -10.07 14.04 7.96
C GLN A 380 -10.08 15.48 7.43
N ASN A 381 -9.22 15.83 6.48
CA ASN A 381 -9.18 17.13 5.82
C ASN A 381 -10.18 17.20 4.65
N ARG A 382 -11.47 17.26 4.99
CA ARG A 382 -12.55 17.13 4.00
C ARG A 382 -12.63 18.29 3.03
N ALA A 383 -12.45 19.53 3.50
CA ALA A 383 -12.51 20.70 2.64
C ALA A 383 -11.48 20.62 1.53
N LYS A 384 -10.21 20.39 1.89
CA LYS A 384 -9.12 20.22 0.92
C LYS A 384 -9.36 19.05 -0.03
N SER A 385 -9.89 17.92 0.46
CA SER A 385 -10.17 16.77 -0.39
C SER A 385 -11.26 17.04 -1.41
N MET A 386 -12.24 17.92 -1.12
CA MET A 386 -13.27 18.32 -2.08
C MET A 386 -12.72 19.28 -3.14
N GLU A 387 -11.85 20.22 -2.77
CA GLU A 387 -11.13 21.07 -3.72
C GLU A 387 -10.30 20.23 -4.70
N MET A 388 -9.57 19.23 -4.17
CA MET A 388 -8.79 18.29 -4.99
C MET A 388 -9.68 17.43 -5.90
N LEU A 389 -10.89 17.07 -5.46
CA LEU A 389 -11.84 16.32 -6.30
C LEU A 389 -12.33 17.15 -7.48
N ASP A 390 -12.63 18.43 -7.26
CA ASP A 390 -13.06 19.34 -8.33
C ASP A 390 -11.90 19.61 -9.32
N GLU A 391 -10.66 19.72 -8.83
CA GLU A 391 -9.46 19.81 -9.66
C GLU A 391 -9.26 18.54 -10.50
N LEU A 392 -9.40 17.36 -9.90
CA LEU A 392 -9.28 16.06 -10.57
C LEU A 392 -10.34 15.94 -11.68
N GLU A 393 -11.62 16.21 -11.38
CA GLU A 393 -12.70 16.12 -12.36
C GLU A 393 -12.45 17.06 -13.57
N LYS A 394 -11.96 18.26 -13.31
CA LYS A 394 -11.57 19.22 -14.36
C LYS A 394 -10.38 18.70 -15.17
N SER A 395 -9.36 18.10 -14.53
CA SER A 395 -8.17 17.57 -15.21
C SER A 395 -8.49 16.35 -16.07
N LEU A 396 -9.41 15.49 -15.62
CA LEU A 396 -9.87 14.32 -16.38
C LEU A 396 -10.56 14.69 -17.69
N GLY A 397 -11.20 15.86 -17.78
CA GLY A 397 -11.85 16.34 -19.01
C GLY A 397 -12.84 15.30 -19.57
N GLU A 398 -12.62 14.86 -20.82
CA GLU A 398 -13.46 13.84 -21.46
C GLU A 398 -13.43 12.46 -20.78
N TYR A 399 -12.39 12.14 -20.01
CA TYR A 399 -12.31 10.90 -19.24
C TYR A 399 -13.24 10.90 -18.02
N ALA A 400 -13.70 12.05 -17.54
CA ALA A 400 -14.58 12.16 -16.37
C ALA A 400 -15.89 11.36 -16.55
N ASP A 401 -16.38 11.24 -17.78
CA ASP A 401 -17.62 10.52 -18.12
C ASP A 401 -17.45 8.98 -18.17
N LEU A 402 -16.24 8.46 -18.09
CA LEU A 402 -16.03 7.02 -17.99
C LEU A 402 -16.66 6.47 -16.71
N SER A 403 -17.32 5.32 -16.79
CA SER A 403 -18.04 4.70 -15.66
C SER A 403 -17.18 4.57 -14.40
N ILE A 404 -15.90 4.24 -14.55
CA ILE A 404 -14.93 4.12 -13.45
C ILE A 404 -14.69 5.48 -12.79
N ASN A 405 -14.41 6.52 -13.58
CA ASN A 405 -14.17 7.87 -13.08
C ASN A 405 -15.42 8.46 -12.44
N ARG A 406 -16.58 8.28 -13.07
CA ARG A 406 -17.87 8.66 -12.48
C ARG A 406 -18.12 7.95 -11.15
N GLN A 407 -17.82 6.66 -11.06
CA GLN A 407 -17.96 5.91 -9.80
C GLN A 407 -17.05 6.50 -8.72
N PHE A 408 -15.78 6.76 -9.02
CA PHE A 408 -14.84 7.37 -8.09
C PHE A 408 -15.33 8.73 -7.58
N ILE A 409 -15.71 9.63 -8.50
CA ILE A 409 -16.19 10.98 -8.18
C ILE A 409 -17.48 10.93 -7.35
N GLN A 410 -18.49 10.15 -7.81
CA GLN A 410 -19.76 10.04 -7.11
C GLN A 410 -19.63 9.40 -5.74
N ARG A 411 -18.78 8.39 -5.59
CA ARG A 411 -18.48 7.78 -4.29
C ARG A 411 -18.05 8.83 -3.27
N ILE A 412 -17.13 9.70 -3.64
CA ILE A 412 -16.58 10.72 -2.74
C ILE A 412 -17.64 11.79 -2.44
N ARG A 413 -18.37 12.29 -3.43
CA ARG A 413 -19.43 13.31 -3.27
C ARG A 413 -20.58 12.78 -2.42
N ASN A 414 -21.07 11.57 -2.67
CA ASN A 414 -22.15 10.97 -1.90
C ASN A 414 -21.77 10.78 -0.42
N VAL A 415 -20.53 10.36 -0.15
CA VAL A 415 -20.01 10.25 1.22
C VAL A 415 -19.97 11.62 1.90
N GLU A 416 -19.55 12.67 1.18
CA GLU A 416 -19.51 14.04 1.72
C GLU A 416 -20.92 14.57 2.01
N ASP A 417 -21.86 14.41 1.08
CA ASP A 417 -23.26 14.81 1.27
C ASP A 417 -23.90 14.15 2.48
N TYR A 418 -23.61 12.87 2.69
CA TYR A 418 -24.08 12.12 3.86
C TYR A 418 -23.49 12.66 5.17
N TYR A 419 -22.19 12.92 5.23
CA TYR A 419 -21.56 13.45 6.44
C TYR A 419 -21.97 14.90 6.73
N GLN A 420 -22.25 15.70 5.72
CA GLN A 420 -22.78 17.06 5.84
C GLN A 420 -24.30 17.09 6.14
N LYS A 421 -24.93 15.91 6.25
CA LYS A 421 -26.38 15.76 6.48
C LYS A 421 -27.24 16.42 5.38
N ARG A 422 -26.74 16.48 4.14
CA ARG A 422 -27.49 16.96 2.98
C ARG A 422 -28.44 15.92 2.42
N ILE A 423 -28.16 14.65 2.69
CA ILE A 423 -28.97 13.49 2.34
C ILE A 423 -29.21 12.61 3.58
N THR A 424 -30.34 11.94 3.59
CA THR A 424 -30.70 10.98 4.64
C THR A 424 -29.89 9.68 4.52
N PRO A 425 -29.84 8.84 5.57
CA PRO A 425 -29.21 7.53 5.48
C PRO A 425 -29.82 6.64 4.39
N GLU A 426 -31.14 6.70 4.19
CA GLU A 426 -31.87 5.94 3.16
C GLU A 426 -31.48 6.42 1.76
N GLU A 427 -31.52 7.72 1.51
CA GLU A 427 -31.05 8.31 0.23
C GLU A 427 -29.59 7.96 -0.05
N PHE A 428 -28.74 7.90 0.99
CA PHE A 428 -27.34 7.51 0.81
C PHE A 428 -27.20 6.04 0.43
N LEU A 429 -28.01 5.13 1.00
CA LEU A 429 -28.04 3.71 0.59
C LEU A 429 -28.42 3.56 -0.89
N ASP A 430 -29.45 4.29 -1.35
CA ASP A 430 -29.85 4.28 -2.76
C ASP A 430 -28.74 4.81 -3.67
N LYS A 431 -28.10 5.91 -3.29
CA LYS A 431 -26.96 6.49 -4.03
C LYS A 431 -25.75 5.55 -4.09
N ILE A 432 -25.49 4.77 -3.04
CA ILE A 432 -24.44 3.74 -3.06
C ILE A 432 -24.76 2.70 -4.15
N ASP A 433 -26.00 2.19 -4.18
CA ASP A 433 -26.41 1.19 -5.16
C ASP A 433 -26.37 1.73 -6.59
N GLU A 434 -26.80 2.98 -6.82
CA GLU A 434 -26.69 3.67 -8.10
C GLU A 434 -25.20 3.79 -8.52
N THR A 435 -24.33 4.15 -7.58
CA THR A 435 -22.89 4.31 -7.83
C THR A 435 -22.21 2.98 -8.16
N ILE A 436 -22.61 1.87 -7.51
CA ILE A 436 -22.11 0.53 -7.83
C ILE A 436 -22.55 0.11 -9.24
N ARG A 437 -23.79 0.41 -9.64
CA ARG A 437 -24.31 0.07 -10.98
C ARG A 437 -23.55 0.72 -12.13
N LEU A 438 -22.76 1.74 -11.89
CA LEU A 438 -21.90 2.34 -12.92
C LEU A 438 -20.85 1.35 -13.45
N THR A 439 -20.38 0.43 -12.61
CA THR A 439 -19.36 -0.58 -12.96
C THR A 439 -19.88 -2.02 -12.87
N ILE A 440 -20.95 -2.25 -12.12
CA ILE A 440 -21.66 -3.53 -12.03
C ILE A 440 -23.14 -3.28 -12.40
N PRO A 441 -23.49 -3.22 -13.70
CA PRO A 441 -24.86 -2.90 -14.13
C PRO A 441 -25.93 -3.84 -13.56
N GLU A 442 -25.61 -5.12 -13.42
CA GLU A 442 -26.50 -6.15 -12.87
C GLU A 442 -26.48 -6.21 -11.34
N TRP A 443 -26.00 -5.15 -10.68
CA TRP A 443 -25.92 -5.09 -9.23
C TRP A 443 -27.27 -5.41 -8.58
N LYS A 444 -27.27 -6.44 -7.78
CA LYS A 444 -28.32 -6.84 -6.84
C LYS A 444 -27.66 -7.01 -5.48
N GLU A 445 -28.43 -6.88 -4.41
CA GLU A 445 -27.92 -7.07 -3.04
C GLU A 445 -27.50 -8.53 -2.73
N ASN A 446 -26.87 -9.19 -3.68
CA ASN A 446 -26.28 -10.50 -3.51
C ASN A 446 -24.75 -10.37 -3.46
N TYR A 447 -24.26 -9.98 -2.30
CA TYR A 447 -22.84 -9.64 -2.05
C TYR A 447 -21.87 -10.79 -2.36
N GLY A 448 -22.32 -12.02 -2.42
CA GLY A 448 -21.45 -13.20 -2.62
C GLY A 448 -21.19 -13.59 -4.07
N THR A 449 -21.75 -12.87 -5.05
CA THR A 449 -21.71 -13.26 -6.46
C THR A 449 -20.85 -12.37 -7.34
N HIS A 450 -20.30 -11.28 -6.81
CA HIS A 450 -19.54 -10.31 -7.58
C HIS A 450 -18.06 -10.31 -7.22
N PHE A 451 -17.21 -10.17 -8.24
CA PHE A 451 -15.79 -9.89 -8.04
C PHE A 451 -15.62 -8.37 -7.93
N TYR A 452 -15.24 -7.91 -6.74
CA TYR A 452 -15.16 -6.48 -6.43
C TYR A 452 -13.79 -5.89 -6.73
N THR A 453 -13.79 -4.62 -7.18
CA THR A 453 -12.62 -3.74 -7.10
C THR A 453 -12.55 -3.07 -5.73
N LYS A 454 -11.42 -2.47 -5.40
CA LYS A 454 -11.24 -1.66 -4.17
C LYS A 454 -12.35 -0.60 -4.01
N GLY A 455 -12.64 0.15 -5.08
CA GLY A 455 -13.70 1.17 -5.07
C GLY A 455 -15.07 0.63 -4.70
N GLU A 456 -15.40 -0.55 -5.19
CA GLU A 456 -16.68 -1.23 -4.92
C GLU A 456 -16.72 -1.83 -3.52
N VAL A 457 -15.63 -2.43 -3.03
CA VAL A 457 -15.51 -2.85 -1.63
C VAL A 457 -15.77 -1.68 -0.69
N ILE A 458 -15.21 -0.49 -0.98
CA ILE A 458 -15.43 0.71 -0.16
C ILE A 458 -16.91 1.17 -0.20
N LEU A 459 -17.58 1.06 -1.35
CA LEU A 459 -19.02 1.37 -1.45
C LEU A 459 -19.86 0.40 -0.60
N VAL A 460 -19.62 -0.90 -0.71
CA VAL A 460 -20.29 -1.94 0.09
C VAL A 460 -19.98 -1.77 1.59
N TYR A 461 -18.74 -1.41 1.94
CA TYR A 461 -18.35 -1.05 3.31
C TYR A 461 -19.16 0.14 3.84
N HIS A 462 -19.36 1.21 3.05
CA HIS A 462 -20.18 2.34 3.46
C HIS A 462 -21.64 1.93 3.71
N LYS A 463 -22.18 1.01 2.92
CA LYS A 463 -23.52 0.45 3.15
C LYS A 463 -23.62 -0.23 4.52
N ALA A 464 -22.64 -1.09 4.85
CA ALA A 464 -22.56 -1.72 6.17
C ALA A 464 -22.43 -0.69 7.30
N MET A 465 -21.63 0.36 7.11
CA MET A 465 -21.48 1.45 8.07
C MET A 465 -22.79 2.20 8.33
N VAL A 466 -23.60 2.45 7.28
CA VAL A 466 -24.91 3.10 7.43
C VAL A 466 -25.87 2.19 8.20
N TYR A 467 -25.97 0.90 7.87
CA TYR A 467 -26.80 -0.04 8.63
C TYR A 467 -26.42 -0.09 10.10
N ARG A 468 -25.11 -0.07 10.43
CA ARG A 468 -24.68 0.02 11.83
C ARG A 468 -25.18 1.29 12.51
N LYS A 469 -25.08 2.46 11.86
CA LYS A 469 -25.57 3.73 12.41
C LYS A 469 -27.08 3.76 12.61
N LEU A 470 -27.84 3.03 11.78
CA LEU A 470 -29.29 2.86 11.92
C LEU A 470 -29.68 1.82 12.97
N GLY A 471 -28.72 1.23 13.70
CA GLY A 471 -28.97 0.16 14.67
C GLY A 471 -29.26 -1.20 14.04
N LYS A 472 -29.22 -1.36 12.72
CA LYS A 472 -29.43 -2.60 11.99
C LYS A 472 -28.14 -3.44 11.99
N LEU A 473 -27.73 -3.89 13.18
CA LEU A 473 -26.41 -4.54 13.38
C LEU A 473 -26.28 -5.87 12.64
N ASP A 474 -27.38 -6.64 12.51
CA ASP A 474 -27.34 -7.93 11.80
C ASP A 474 -27.10 -7.75 10.29
N ASN A 475 -27.80 -6.78 9.66
CA ASN A 475 -27.55 -6.44 8.26
C ASN A 475 -26.11 -5.96 8.03
N SER A 476 -25.61 -5.13 8.95
CA SER A 476 -24.23 -4.66 8.88
C SER A 476 -23.21 -5.81 9.01
N LEU A 477 -23.45 -6.74 9.94
CA LEU A 477 -22.61 -7.91 10.17
C LEU A 477 -22.61 -8.87 8.98
N GLU A 478 -23.77 -9.08 8.36
CA GLU A 478 -23.91 -9.89 7.14
C GLU A 478 -23.02 -9.35 6.02
N ILE A 479 -23.10 -8.05 5.73
CA ILE A 479 -22.27 -7.42 4.70
C ILE A 479 -20.78 -7.54 5.03
N VAL A 480 -20.38 -7.27 6.27
CA VAL A 480 -18.99 -7.38 6.70
C VAL A 480 -18.45 -8.80 6.53
N ARG A 481 -19.25 -9.83 6.87
CA ARG A 481 -18.89 -11.24 6.65
C ARG A 481 -18.74 -11.57 5.17
N HIS A 482 -19.61 -11.03 4.31
CA HIS A 482 -19.47 -11.20 2.85
C HIS A 482 -18.18 -10.59 2.32
N LEU A 483 -17.83 -9.36 2.73
CA LEU A 483 -16.58 -8.72 2.36
C LEU A 483 -15.36 -9.49 2.87
N TRP A 484 -15.42 -10.00 4.11
CA TRP A 484 -14.37 -10.84 4.67
C TRP A 484 -14.20 -12.13 3.87
N ASN A 485 -15.28 -12.85 3.60
CA ASN A 485 -15.27 -14.08 2.82
C ASN A 485 -14.77 -13.86 1.37
N PHE A 486 -14.99 -12.67 0.80
CA PHE A 486 -14.45 -12.30 -0.51
C PHE A 486 -12.91 -12.35 -0.50
N TYR A 487 -12.29 -11.75 0.51
CA TYR A 487 -10.82 -11.80 0.65
C TYR A 487 -10.30 -13.18 1.10
N GLU A 488 -11.01 -13.88 1.95
CA GLU A 488 -10.64 -15.25 2.37
C GLU A 488 -10.63 -16.28 1.23
N LYS A 489 -11.51 -16.11 0.25
CA LYS A 489 -11.60 -17.00 -0.92
C LYS A 489 -10.58 -16.66 -2.00
N SER A 490 -10.06 -15.45 -2.02
CA SER A 490 -9.03 -15.05 -2.98
C SER A 490 -7.73 -15.82 -2.72
N GLU A 491 -7.04 -16.19 -3.79
CA GLU A 491 -5.68 -16.72 -3.72
C GLU A 491 -4.65 -15.62 -3.37
N VAL A 492 -5.07 -14.35 -3.41
CA VAL A 492 -4.23 -13.21 -3.07
C VAL A 492 -4.09 -13.08 -1.56
N ASP A 493 -2.83 -13.06 -1.09
CA ASP A 493 -2.51 -12.87 0.33
C ASP A 493 -3.07 -11.54 0.86
N TRP A 494 -3.62 -11.55 2.06
CA TRP A 494 -4.23 -10.38 2.70
C TRP A 494 -3.37 -9.11 2.68
N SER A 495 -2.06 -9.27 2.71
CA SER A 495 -1.11 -8.16 2.73
C SER A 495 -1.10 -7.31 1.46
N PHE A 496 -1.71 -7.78 0.37
CA PHE A 496 -1.95 -6.98 -0.83
C PHE A 496 -3.25 -6.16 -0.77
N HIS A 497 -4.12 -6.45 0.21
CA HIS A 497 -5.42 -5.78 0.42
C HIS A 497 -5.54 -5.19 1.83
N VAL A 498 -4.41 -4.84 2.42
CA VAL A 498 -4.34 -4.48 3.84
C VAL A 498 -5.23 -3.28 4.21
N GLU A 499 -5.37 -2.31 3.33
CA GLU A 499 -6.18 -1.10 3.61
C GLU A 499 -7.66 -1.44 3.76
N GLU A 500 -8.21 -2.20 2.82
CA GLU A 500 -9.60 -2.63 2.82
C GLU A 500 -9.87 -3.56 4.00
N ILE A 501 -8.98 -4.49 4.26
CA ILE A 501 -9.10 -5.46 5.35
C ILE A 501 -9.08 -4.75 6.71
N ILE A 502 -8.19 -3.78 6.92
CA ILE A 502 -8.16 -2.97 8.15
C ILE A 502 -9.45 -2.16 8.31
N LEU A 503 -10.02 -1.62 7.24
CA LEU A 503 -11.32 -0.94 7.27
C LEU A 503 -12.44 -1.90 7.68
N ILE A 504 -12.51 -3.08 7.05
CA ILE A 504 -13.51 -4.12 7.35
C ILE A 504 -13.39 -4.55 8.81
N MET A 505 -12.18 -4.85 9.31
CA MET A 505 -11.95 -5.24 10.71
C MET A 505 -12.35 -4.13 11.69
N THR A 506 -12.08 -2.86 11.36
CA THR A 506 -12.49 -1.73 12.20
C THR A 506 -14.01 -1.66 12.34
N LEU A 507 -14.76 -1.89 11.26
CA LEU A 507 -16.22 -1.92 11.30
C LEU A 507 -16.73 -3.17 12.02
N TRP A 508 -16.15 -4.34 11.73
CA TRP A 508 -16.52 -5.61 12.33
C TRP A 508 -16.45 -5.57 13.86
N LYS A 509 -15.30 -5.15 14.42
CA LYS A 509 -15.17 -5.01 15.87
C LYS A 509 -16.21 -4.06 16.46
N ASN A 510 -16.50 -2.93 15.78
CA ASN A 510 -17.50 -1.97 16.25
C ASN A 510 -18.93 -2.56 16.24
N ILE A 511 -19.25 -3.47 15.30
CA ILE A 511 -20.53 -4.18 15.28
C ILE A 511 -20.60 -5.18 16.43
N LEU A 512 -19.53 -5.95 16.65
CA LEU A 512 -19.43 -6.92 17.74
C LEU A 512 -19.58 -6.24 19.12
N THR A 513 -18.91 -5.11 19.32
CA THR A 513 -19.06 -4.30 20.53
C THR A 513 -20.50 -3.81 20.72
N GLY A 514 -21.16 -3.38 19.63
CA GLY A 514 -22.57 -2.99 19.67
C GLY A 514 -23.54 -4.16 19.91
N LYS A 515 -23.08 -5.40 19.82
CA LYS A 515 -23.80 -6.65 20.12
C LYS A 515 -23.34 -7.29 21.43
N ASP A 516 -22.58 -6.58 22.26
CA ASP A 516 -22.00 -7.04 23.52
C ASP A 516 -21.06 -8.27 23.40
N CYS A 517 -20.53 -8.51 22.19
CA CYS A 517 -19.58 -9.59 21.91
C CYS A 517 -18.12 -9.12 22.12
N TYR A 518 -17.78 -8.70 23.35
CA TYR A 518 -16.53 -8.01 23.68
C TYR A 518 -15.27 -8.88 23.48
N GLU A 519 -15.34 -10.17 23.78
CA GLU A 519 -14.21 -11.09 23.59
C GLU A 519 -13.83 -11.26 22.11
N GLU A 520 -14.83 -11.35 21.24
CA GLU A 520 -14.62 -11.46 19.79
C GLU A 520 -14.10 -10.12 19.24
N ALA A 521 -14.64 -8.98 19.71
CA ALA A 521 -14.17 -7.66 19.34
C ALA A 521 -12.69 -7.47 19.69
N LEU A 522 -12.25 -7.92 20.88
CA LEU A 522 -10.84 -7.89 21.29
C LEU A 522 -9.95 -8.78 20.43
N LYS A 523 -10.41 -9.96 20.01
CA LYS A 523 -9.63 -10.82 19.10
C LYS A 523 -9.38 -10.12 17.77
N ILE A 524 -10.43 -9.49 17.20
CA ILE A 524 -10.30 -8.71 15.95
C ILE A 524 -9.41 -7.49 16.16
N ALA A 525 -9.53 -6.77 17.26
CA ALA A 525 -8.70 -5.63 17.57
C ALA A 525 -7.21 -6.01 17.68
N ASN A 526 -6.90 -7.08 18.42
CA ASN A 526 -5.54 -7.59 18.56
C ASN A 526 -4.93 -8.01 17.21
N GLN A 527 -5.71 -8.69 16.37
CA GLN A 527 -5.28 -9.06 15.03
C GLN A 527 -5.08 -7.83 14.14
N GLY A 528 -5.97 -6.85 14.21
CA GLY A 528 -5.84 -5.58 13.51
C GLY A 528 -4.58 -4.80 13.88
N ILE A 529 -4.23 -4.77 15.19
CA ILE A 529 -2.98 -4.16 15.66
C ILE A 529 -1.76 -4.88 15.07
N ARG A 530 -1.76 -6.23 15.13
CA ARG A 530 -0.65 -7.02 14.54
C ARG A 530 -0.48 -6.69 13.06
N TRP A 531 -1.55 -6.70 12.30
CA TRP A 531 -1.49 -6.39 10.87
C TRP A 531 -1.10 -4.95 10.58
N CYS A 532 -1.47 -3.98 11.41
CA CYS A 532 -0.96 -2.61 11.32
C CYS A 532 0.58 -2.57 11.42
N PHE A 533 1.16 -3.28 12.37
CA PHE A 533 2.62 -3.33 12.52
C PHE A 533 3.30 -4.16 11.41
N GLU A 534 2.77 -5.33 11.06
CA GLU A 534 3.30 -6.19 10.00
C GLU A 534 3.30 -5.52 8.61
N SER A 535 2.28 -4.71 8.33
CA SER A 535 2.14 -3.99 7.06
C SER A 535 2.73 -2.58 7.08
N GLY A 536 3.21 -2.11 8.24
CA GLY A 536 3.66 -0.73 8.42
C GLY A 536 2.54 0.33 8.29
N ARG A 537 1.27 -0.04 8.52
CA ARG A 537 0.11 0.86 8.40
C ARG A 537 -0.38 1.33 9.75
N GLY A 538 -0.25 2.62 10.07
CA GLY A 538 -0.58 3.19 11.37
C GLY A 538 -1.93 3.91 11.47
N ILE A 539 -2.53 4.27 10.33
CA ILE A 539 -3.65 5.23 10.30
C ILE A 539 -4.93 4.79 11.03
N LYS A 540 -5.12 3.50 11.32
CA LYS A 540 -6.25 2.96 12.08
C LYS A 540 -5.85 2.28 13.38
N LEU A 541 -4.58 2.37 13.75
CA LEU A 541 -4.05 1.73 14.95
C LEU A 541 -4.76 2.21 16.23
N ASP A 542 -5.06 3.52 16.33
CA ASP A 542 -5.83 4.12 17.43
C ASP A 542 -7.20 3.45 17.61
N LYS A 543 -7.89 3.12 16.50
CA LYS A 543 -9.22 2.50 16.52
C LYS A 543 -9.22 1.09 17.12
N PHE A 544 -8.11 0.38 17.00
CA PHE A 544 -7.95 -0.93 17.61
C PHE A 544 -7.48 -0.83 19.06
N VAL A 545 -6.58 0.10 19.36
CA VAL A 545 -6.03 0.28 20.72
C VAL A 545 -7.08 0.77 21.70
N VAL A 546 -7.96 1.69 21.28
CA VAL A 546 -9.06 2.19 22.14
C VAL A 546 -9.99 1.06 22.60
N GLU A 547 -10.11 -0.02 21.82
CA GLU A 547 -10.96 -1.17 22.15
C GLU A 547 -10.50 -1.90 23.41
N TRP A 548 -9.20 -1.88 23.71
CA TRP A 548 -8.69 -2.47 24.94
C TRP A 548 -9.27 -1.83 26.20
N GLY A 549 -9.36 -0.50 26.22
CA GLY A 549 -9.98 0.24 27.33
C GLY A 549 -11.48 0.01 27.37
N TRP A 550 -12.14 0.15 26.21
CA TRP A 550 -13.59 0.01 26.12
C TRP A 550 -14.09 -1.39 26.53
N CYS A 551 -13.54 -2.45 25.97
CA CYS A 551 -13.94 -3.81 26.32
C CYS A 551 -13.61 -4.14 27.78
N LEU A 552 -12.51 -3.64 28.32
CA LEU A 552 -12.19 -3.82 29.73
C LEU A 552 -13.25 -3.18 30.63
N GLU A 553 -13.70 -1.96 30.33
CA GLU A 553 -14.78 -1.27 31.05
C GLU A 553 -16.10 -2.05 31.05
N GLN A 554 -16.44 -2.67 29.91
CA GLN A 554 -17.72 -3.37 29.75
C GLN A 554 -17.73 -4.79 30.35
N THR A 555 -16.55 -5.38 30.56
CA THR A 555 -16.45 -6.81 31.01
C THR A 555 -16.16 -6.96 32.50
N VAL A 556 -15.68 -5.92 33.17
CA VAL A 556 -15.41 -6.00 34.61
C VAL A 556 -16.67 -5.73 35.43
N THR A 557 -16.87 -6.52 36.47
CA THR A 557 -17.99 -6.34 37.41
C THR A 557 -17.75 -5.20 38.40
N ASP A 558 -16.48 -5.00 38.81
CA ASP A 558 -16.07 -3.97 39.76
C ASP A 558 -15.00 -3.06 39.16
N MET A 559 -15.30 -1.79 39.05
CA MET A 559 -14.38 -0.78 38.53
C MET A 559 -13.40 -0.32 39.63
N THR A 560 -12.44 -1.21 39.96
CA THR A 560 -11.38 -0.91 40.93
C THR A 560 -10.45 0.20 40.41
N ASP A 561 -9.68 0.85 41.30
CA ASP A 561 -8.73 1.87 40.87
C ASP A 561 -7.63 1.32 39.95
N GLU A 562 -7.24 0.05 40.14
CA GLU A 562 -6.30 -0.63 39.23
C GLU A 562 -6.87 -0.76 37.82
N VAL A 563 -8.14 -1.15 37.68
CA VAL A 563 -8.85 -1.24 36.39
C VAL A 563 -8.95 0.11 35.73
N LYS A 564 -9.31 1.16 36.50
CA LYS A 564 -9.39 2.56 35.99
C LYS A 564 -8.04 3.02 35.44
N VAL A 565 -6.95 2.78 36.18
CA VAL A 565 -5.58 3.13 35.74
C VAL A 565 -5.27 2.45 34.42
N LYS A 566 -5.62 1.16 34.28
CA LYS A 566 -5.36 0.38 33.07
C LYS A 566 -6.21 0.84 31.87
N CYS A 567 -7.47 1.16 32.06
CA CYS A 567 -8.32 1.75 31.02
C CYS A 567 -7.76 3.10 30.55
N MET A 568 -7.37 3.96 31.52
CA MET A 568 -6.75 5.24 31.23
C MET A 568 -5.44 5.10 30.44
N GLU A 569 -4.61 4.10 30.74
CA GLU A 569 -3.37 3.79 30.02
C GLU A 569 -3.67 3.50 28.55
N TYR A 570 -4.64 2.63 28.25
CA TYR A 570 -5.02 2.27 26.88
C TYR A 570 -5.59 3.47 26.11
N TYR A 571 -6.41 4.29 26.73
CA TYR A 571 -6.92 5.52 26.12
C TYR A 571 -5.82 6.54 25.84
N LYS A 572 -4.84 6.68 26.76
CA LYS A 572 -3.66 7.53 26.54
C LYS A 572 -2.81 7.02 25.35
N TRP A 573 -2.66 5.70 25.20
CA TRP A 573 -1.98 5.14 24.03
C TRP A 573 -2.74 5.45 22.74
N ALA A 574 -4.04 5.24 22.70
CA ALA A 574 -4.85 5.60 21.54
C ALA A 574 -4.77 7.10 21.22
N LEU A 575 -4.79 7.95 22.24
CA LEU A 575 -4.64 9.40 22.11
C LEU A 575 -3.27 9.80 21.54
N SER A 576 -2.20 9.17 22.02
CA SER A 576 -0.85 9.38 21.52
C SER A 576 -0.72 9.01 20.03
N ILE A 577 -1.39 7.93 19.58
CA ILE A 577 -1.44 7.55 18.16
C ILE A 577 -2.23 8.59 17.34
N CYS A 578 -3.37 9.09 17.87
CA CYS A 578 -4.12 10.16 17.19
C CYS A 578 -3.27 11.41 17.00
N ARG A 579 -2.47 11.80 18.00
CA ARG A 579 -1.53 12.93 17.92
C ARG A 579 -0.40 12.64 16.94
N LEU A 580 0.14 11.43 16.95
CA LEU A 580 1.17 11.01 15.99
C LEU A 580 0.70 11.24 14.55
N TYR A 581 -0.55 10.93 14.23
CA TYR A 581 -1.12 11.12 12.87
C TYR A 581 -2.01 12.37 12.73
N ARG A 582 -1.99 13.28 13.73
CA ARG A 582 -2.74 14.56 13.75
C ARG A 582 -4.23 14.41 13.46
N ARG A 583 -4.85 13.35 13.97
CA ARG A 583 -6.27 13.01 13.76
C ARG A 583 -7.17 13.68 14.80
N ARG A 584 -7.38 14.99 14.66
CA ARG A 584 -8.08 15.83 15.65
C ARG A 584 -9.48 15.34 16.01
N GLY A 585 -10.29 14.95 15.03
CA GLY A 585 -11.65 14.48 15.30
C GLY A 585 -11.71 13.20 16.14
N ASP A 586 -10.75 12.31 15.99
CA ASP A 586 -10.61 11.11 16.81
C ASP A 586 -9.99 11.42 18.17
N GLU A 587 -9.08 12.40 18.23
CA GLU A 587 -8.50 12.90 19.48
C GLU A 587 -9.57 13.41 20.43
N ASP A 588 -10.54 14.21 19.95
CA ASP A 588 -11.65 14.73 20.74
C ASP A 588 -12.51 13.62 21.34
N VAL A 589 -12.80 12.57 20.54
CA VAL A 589 -13.59 11.42 21.01
C VAL A 589 -12.84 10.66 22.11
N ILE A 590 -11.54 10.42 21.96
CA ILE A 590 -10.75 9.67 22.95
C ILE A 590 -10.51 10.51 24.21
N ASN A 591 -10.35 11.82 24.08
CA ASN A 591 -10.26 12.73 25.23
C ASN A 591 -11.51 12.65 26.12
N ASN A 592 -12.70 12.45 25.55
CA ASN A 592 -13.91 12.25 26.33
C ASN A 592 -13.85 10.98 27.17
N TYR A 593 -13.30 9.87 26.65
CA TYR A 593 -13.05 8.65 27.43
C TYR A 593 -12.05 8.93 28.57
N CYS A 594 -10.95 9.62 28.29
CA CYS A 594 -9.98 9.99 29.31
C CYS A 594 -10.58 10.87 30.42
N ASN A 595 -11.52 11.77 30.09
CA ASN A 595 -12.14 12.68 31.07
C ASN A 595 -13.04 11.93 32.04
N ASN A 596 -13.60 10.78 31.70
CA ASN A 596 -14.41 9.95 32.60
C ASN A 596 -13.63 9.43 33.82
N TYR A 597 -12.29 9.50 33.79
CA TYR A 597 -11.40 9.01 34.85
C TYR A 597 -10.60 10.12 35.56
N LYS A 598 -10.94 11.39 35.33
CA LYS A 598 -10.24 12.53 35.95
C LYS A 598 -10.72 12.89 37.38
N TYR A 599 -11.29 11.93 38.12
CA TYR A 599 -11.73 12.16 39.49
C TYR A 599 -10.91 11.39 40.50
#